data_b8cf7d9979b8ccabe9c78872d5567d20
#
_entry.id   b8cf7d9979b8ccabe9c78872d5567d20
#
_cell.length_a   1.000
_cell.length_b   1.000
_cell.length_c   1.000
_cell.angle_alpha   90.00
_cell.angle_beta   90.00
_cell.angle_gamma   90.00
#
_symmetry.space_group_name_H-M   'P 1'
#
loop_
_entity.id
_entity.type
_entity.pdbx_description
1 polymer ?
#
loop_
_entity_poly.entity_id
_entity_poly.type
_entity_poly.pdbx_seq_one_letter_code
_entity_poly.pdbx_strand_id
1 'polypeptide(L)'
;LKLAKNVIFTGMITPEEVGRYYQAGDLFVSASTSETQGMTYAEALAGGIPLLCRRDGCLEQVVTDGENGWQYDEKEDYLMRIQEWKGMGENARSRMQNKAAISAEKFSSGNFAERVEKIYEQQIRKYRYENAA
;
A
#
# COMPACT_ATOMS: atom_id res chain seq x y z
N LEU A 1 24.27 -15.54 -7.99
CA LEU A 1 23.67 -16.04 -6.75
C LEU A 1 22.86 -17.30 -7.09
N LYS A 2 23.10 -18.41 -6.38
CA LYS A 2 22.36 -19.67 -6.57
C LYS A 2 21.01 -19.62 -5.83
N LEU A 3 20.13 -18.69 -6.21
CA LEU A 3 18.85 -18.44 -5.53
C LEU A 3 17.63 -19.00 -6.30
N ALA A 4 17.84 -19.69 -7.42
CA ALA A 4 16.75 -20.18 -8.27
C ALA A 4 15.70 -21.04 -7.54
N LYS A 5 16.08 -21.69 -6.43
CA LYS A 5 15.14 -22.49 -5.60
C LYS A 5 14.32 -21.64 -4.61
N ASN A 6 14.68 -20.37 -4.43
CA ASN A 6 14.08 -19.46 -3.45
C ASN A 6 13.30 -18.33 -4.11
N VAL A 7 13.31 -18.27 -5.45
CA VAL A 7 12.62 -17.22 -6.23
C VAL A 7 11.66 -17.91 -7.20
N ILE A 8 10.42 -17.49 -7.17
CA ILE A 8 9.37 -17.96 -8.07
C ILE A 8 8.95 -16.78 -8.94
N PHE A 9 9.11 -16.92 -10.25
CA PHE A 9 8.56 -15.97 -11.22
C PHE A 9 7.19 -16.47 -11.64
N THR A 10 6.15 -15.77 -11.23
CA THR A 10 4.76 -16.15 -11.50
C THR A 10 4.34 -15.91 -12.97
N GLY A 11 5.12 -15.12 -13.71
CA GLY A 11 4.72 -14.67 -15.04
C GLY A 11 3.57 -13.65 -14.97
N MET A 12 2.81 -13.56 -16.04
CA MET A 12 1.66 -12.66 -16.12
C MET A 12 0.49 -13.26 -15.33
N ILE A 13 -0.05 -12.46 -14.41
CA ILE A 13 -1.18 -12.81 -13.56
C ILE A 13 -2.38 -11.99 -14.02
N THR A 14 -3.57 -12.57 -14.04
CA THR A 14 -4.81 -11.84 -14.37
C THR A 14 -5.24 -10.94 -13.21
N PRO A 15 -5.94 -9.83 -13.48
CA PRO A 15 -6.42 -8.94 -12.41
C PRO A 15 -7.28 -9.66 -11.36
N GLU A 16 -8.04 -10.67 -11.76
CA GLU A 16 -8.92 -11.46 -10.88
C GLU A 16 -8.12 -12.34 -9.92
N GLU A 17 -6.91 -12.73 -10.28
CA GLU A 17 -6.07 -13.62 -9.50
C GLU A 17 -5.07 -12.86 -8.62
N VAL A 18 -4.73 -11.63 -8.98
CA VAL A 18 -3.65 -10.86 -8.33
C VAL A 18 -3.82 -10.75 -6.81
N GLY A 19 -5.06 -10.58 -6.33
CA GLY A 19 -5.35 -10.51 -4.91
C GLY A 19 -4.95 -11.76 -4.12
N ARG A 20 -5.06 -12.95 -4.72
CA ARG A 20 -4.64 -14.21 -4.10
C ARG A 20 -3.12 -14.31 -3.97
N TYR A 21 -2.38 -13.74 -4.94
CA TYR A 21 -0.93 -13.69 -4.88
C TYR A 21 -0.44 -12.77 -3.77
N TYR A 22 -1.10 -11.61 -3.57
CA TYR A 22 -0.79 -10.77 -2.42
C TYR A 22 -1.04 -11.53 -1.12
N GLN A 23 -2.21 -12.14 -0.96
CA GLN A 23 -2.57 -12.88 0.26
C GLN A 23 -1.67 -14.09 0.56
N ALA A 24 -0.95 -14.61 -0.42
CA ALA A 24 0.03 -15.68 -0.21
C ALA A 24 1.37 -15.19 0.36
N GLY A 25 1.60 -13.86 0.39
CA GLY A 25 2.81 -13.23 0.91
C GLY A 25 2.68 -12.82 2.37
N ASP A 26 3.81 -12.65 3.02
CA ASP A 26 3.89 -12.11 4.39
C ASP A 26 4.23 -10.63 4.41
N LEU A 27 4.94 -10.15 3.39
CA LEU A 27 5.43 -8.78 3.26
C LEU A 27 5.53 -8.42 1.78
N PHE A 28 4.97 -7.29 1.40
CA PHE A 28 5.16 -6.72 0.07
C PHE A 28 6.42 -5.87 0.04
N VAL A 29 7.31 -6.14 -0.92
CA VAL A 29 8.60 -5.44 -1.02
C VAL A 29 8.71 -4.74 -2.36
N SER A 30 9.05 -3.44 -2.34
CA SER A 30 9.30 -2.67 -3.55
C SER A 30 10.57 -1.82 -3.41
N ALA A 31 11.39 -1.81 -4.46
CA ALA A 31 12.54 -0.93 -4.60
C ALA A 31 12.28 0.21 -5.61
N SER A 32 11.03 0.38 -6.05
CA SER A 32 10.65 1.46 -6.97
C SER A 32 10.91 2.83 -6.35
N THR A 33 11.42 3.75 -7.17
CA THR A 33 11.69 5.14 -6.79
C THR A 33 10.88 6.13 -7.62
N SER A 34 9.92 5.64 -8.40
CA SER A 34 9.15 6.45 -9.32
C SER A 34 7.76 5.83 -9.48
N GLU A 35 6.89 6.15 -8.55
CA GLU A 35 5.50 5.72 -8.59
C GLU A 35 4.59 6.88 -9.01
N THR A 36 3.61 6.59 -9.84
CA THR A 36 2.61 7.59 -10.25
C THR A 36 1.36 7.52 -9.39
N GLN A 37 0.83 6.34 -9.13
CA GLN A 37 -0.41 6.13 -8.37
C GLN A 37 -0.28 5.12 -7.24
N GLY A 38 0.76 4.28 -7.26
CA GLY A 38 1.00 3.30 -6.22
C GLY A 38 -0.11 2.25 -6.04
N MET A 39 -0.82 1.89 -7.09
CA MET A 39 -1.95 0.93 -7.01
C MET A 39 -1.54 -0.41 -6.43
N THR A 40 -0.35 -0.90 -6.77
CA THR A 40 0.19 -2.17 -6.24
C THR A 40 0.35 -2.16 -4.73
N TYR A 41 0.66 -1.01 -4.15
CA TYR A 41 0.73 -0.85 -2.68
C TYR A 41 -0.67 -0.90 -2.05
N ALA A 42 -1.66 -0.24 -2.68
CA ALA A 42 -3.04 -0.29 -2.21
C ALA A 42 -3.62 -1.71 -2.29
N GLU A 43 -3.30 -2.44 -3.35
CA GLU A 43 -3.69 -3.84 -3.55
C GLU A 43 -3.06 -4.77 -2.50
N ALA A 44 -1.77 -4.60 -2.21
CA ALA A 44 -1.08 -5.36 -1.16
C ALA A 44 -1.71 -5.08 0.22
N LEU A 45 -1.93 -3.80 0.55
CA LEU A 45 -2.61 -3.41 1.79
C LEU A 45 -4.01 -4.00 1.89
N ALA A 46 -4.79 -3.99 0.80
CA ALA A 46 -6.13 -4.59 0.75
C ALA A 46 -6.09 -6.11 1.00
N GLY A 47 -5.01 -6.78 0.58
CA GLY A 47 -4.73 -8.16 0.93
C GLY A 47 -4.30 -8.40 2.39
N GLY A 48 -4.18 -7.33 3.19
CA GLY A 48 -3.67 -7.40 4.55
C GLY A 48 -2.15 -7.59 4.63
N ILE A 49 -1.42 -7.24 3.56
CA ILE A 49 0.02 -7.44 3.49
C ILE A 49 0.75 -6.13 3.79
N PRO A 50 1.57 -6.09 4.88
CA PRO A 50 2.36 -4.92 5.21
C PRO A 50 3.41 -4.61 4.13
N LEU A 51 3.77 -3.35 4.03
CA LEU A 51 4.66 -2.85 2.99
C LEU A 51 6.09 -2.66 3.51
N LEU A 52 7.08 -2.97 2.68
CA LEU A 52 8.47 -2.56 2.85
C LEU A 52 8.95 -1.92 1.55
N CYS A 53 8.93 -0.61 1.47
CA CYS A 53 9.10 0.11 0.23
C CYS A 53 10.22 1.12 0.33
N ARG A 54 10.91 1.36 -0.79
CA ARG A 54 11.84 2.48 -0.87
C ARG A 54 11.07 3.78 -0.68
N ARG A 55 11.66 4.74 0.05
CA ARG A 55 11.02 6.03 0.32
C ARG A 55 10.71 6.77 -0.98
N ASP A 56 9.46 7.21 -1.08
CA ASP A 56 8.95 7.98 -2.18
C ASP A 56 7.86 8.93 -1.66
N GLY A 57 7.81 10.15 -2.18
CA GLY A 57 6.82 11.15 -1.76
C GLY A 57 5.36 10.71 -1.95
N CYS A 58 5.07 9.87 -2.94
CA CYS A 58 3.72 9.33 -3.14
C CYS A 58 3.29 8.36 -2.04
N LEU A 59 4.23 7.81 -1.27
CA LEU A 59 3.99 6.85 -0.21
C LEU A 59 3.85 7.47 1.20
N GLU A 60 4.07 8.78 1.35
CA GLU A 60 3.99 9.47 2.65
C GLU A 60 2.62 9.32 3.33
N GLN A 61 1.55 9.24 2.53
CA GLN A 61 0.20 9.02 3.04
C GLN A 61 -0.27 7.56 2.91
N VAL A 62 0.56 6.68 2.36
CA VAL A 62 0.25 5.27 2.14
C VAL A 62 0.84 4.41 3.24
N VAL A 63 2.11 4.63 3.56
CA VAL A 63 2.87 3.87 4.54
C VAL A 63 3.03 4.66 5.83
N THR A 64 2.61 4.07 6.93
CA THR A 64 2.87 4.55 8.29
C THR A 64 3.85 3.58 8.95
N ASP A 65 5.08 4.04 9.19
CA ASP A 65 6.16 3.21 9.72
C ASP A 65 5.77 2.53 11.04
N GLY A 66 5.99 1.21 11.08
CA GLY A 66 5.65 0.38 12.23
C GLY A 66 4.16 0.05 12.40
N GLU A 67 3.28 0.59 11.57
CA GLU A 67 1.85 0.33 11.62
C GLU A 67 1.35 -0.60 10.51
N ASN A 68 1.52 -0.18 9.24
CA ASN A 68 1.12 -0.96 8.07
C ASN A 68 2.31 -1.30 7.16
N GLY A 69 3.51 -1.02 7.60
CA GLY A 69 4.74 -1.28 6.86
C GLY A 69 5.88 -0.39 7.31
N TRP A 70 6.86 -0.23 6.43
CA TRP A 70 8.01 0.66 6.60
C TRP A 70 8.47 1.22 5.25
N GLN A 71 9.04 2.41 5.30
CA GLN A 71 9.83 2.95 4.22
C GLN A 71 11.31 2.86 4.57
N TYR A 72 12.16 2.58 3.58
CA TYR A 72 13.61 2.53 3.73
C TYR A 72 14.30 3.45 2.71
N ASP A 73 15.45 3.99 3.08
CA ASP A 73 16.26 4.83 2.21
C ASP A 73 17.44 4.05 1.64
N GLU A 74 18.14 3.30 2.48
CA GLU A 74 19.35 2.59 2.12
C GLU A 74 19.20 1.07 2.34
N LYS A 75 20.16 0.33 1.81
CA LYS A 75 20.21 -1.14 1.93
C LYS A 75 20.23 -1.62 3.37
N GLU A 76 20.92 -0.92 4.23
CA GLU A 76 21.06 -1.25 5.65
C GLU A 76 19.71 -1.15 6.37
N ASP A 77 18.94 -0.11 6.09
CA ASP A 77 17.57 0.05 6.61
C ASP A 77 16.67 -1.08 6.14
N TYR A 78 16.71 -1.39 4.84
CA TYR A 78 15.97 -2.51 4.27
C TYR A 78 16.27 -3.82 5.02
N LEU A 79 17.54 -4.15 5.20
CA LEU A 79 17.96 -5.37 5.90
C LEU A 79 17.51 -5.38 7.36
N MET A 80 17.59 -4.23 8.04
CA MET A 80 17.12 -4.07 9.41
C MET A 80 15.60 -4.34 9.51
N ARG A 81 14.80 -3.79 8.60
CA ARG A 81 13.33 -4.01 8.59
C ARG A 81 12.96 -5.46 8.29
N ILE A 82 13.68 -6.13 7.39
CA ILE A 82 13.50 -7.57 7.16
C ILE A 82 13.80 -8.38 8.43
N GLN A 83 14.84 -8.04 9.16
CA GLN A 83 15.17 -8.72 10.42
C GLN A 83 14.15 -8.42 11.50
N GLU A 84 13.68 -7.17 11.60
CA GLU A 84 12.60 -6.77 12.50
C GLU A 84 11.34 -7.61 12.24
N TRP A 85 10.88 -7.66 10.98
CA TRP A 85 9.73 -8.47 10.58
C TRP A 85 9.91 -9.95 10.95
N LYS A 86 11.07 -10.52 10.66
CA LYS A 86 11.38 -11.93 11.00
C LYS A 86 11.39 -12.18 12.51
N GLY A 87 11.82 -11.22 13.30
CA GLY A 87 11.85 -11.30 14.77
C GLY A 87 10.49 -11.05 15.44
N MET A 88 9.51 -10.52 14.73
CA MET A 88 8.18 -10.27 15.28
C MET A 88 7.46 -11.56 15.64
N GLY A 89 6.84 -11.58 16.82
CA GLY A 89 5.90 -12.63 17.21
C GLY A 89 4.58 -12.56 16.42
N GLU A 90 3.87 -13.67 16.36
CA GLU A 90 2.63 -13.83 15.59
C GLU A 90 1.60 -12.73 15.88
N ASN A 91 1.37 -12.39 17.16
CA ASN A 91 0.44 -11.35 17.54
C ASN A 91 0.82 -9.95 17.00
N ALA A 92 2.13 -9.65 16.93
CA ALA A 92 2.60 -8.38 16.39
C ALA A 92 2.43 -8.32 14.87
N ARG A 93 2.74 -9.41 14.17
CA ARG A 93 2.50 -9.54 12.73
C ARG A 93 1.02 -9.40 12.39
N SER A 94 0.15 -10.12 13.09
CA SER A 94 -1.30 -10.05 12.89
C SER A 94 -1.84 -8.64 13.11
N ARG A 95 -1.35 -7.91 14.10
CA ARG A 95 -1.74 -6.49 14.30
C ARG A 95 -1.33 -5.62 13.12
N MET A 96 -0.12 -5.79 12.60
CA MET A 96 0.35 -5.02 11.45
C MET A 96 -0.43 -5.37 10.18
N GLN A 97 -0.72 -6.65 9.95
CA GLN A 97 -1.56 -7.11 8.84
C GLN A 97 -2.98 -6.53 8.91
N ASN A 98 -3.59 -6.53 10.09
CA ASN A 98 -4.90 -5.90 10.28
C ASN A 98 -4.86 -4.39 10.02
N LYS A 99 -3.83 -3.70 10.49
CA LYS A 99 -3.65 -2.27 10.19
C LYS A 99 -3.41 -2.01 8.70
N ALA A 100 -2.69 -2.90 8.02
CA ALA A 100 -2.53 -2.85 6.57
C ALA A 100 -3.89 -2.91 5.87
N ALA A 101 -4.71 -3.92 6.17
CA ALA A 101 -6.05 -4.07 5.61
C ALA A 101 -6.95 -2.83 5.86
N ILE A 102 -6.99 -2.34 7.10
CA ILE A 102 -7.76 -1.14 7.44
C ILE A 102 -7.27 0.08 6.67
N SER A 103 -5.96 0.25 6.52
CA SER A 103 -5.38 1.40 5.80
C SER A 103 -5.71 1.41 4.32
N ALA A 104 -6.07 0.27 3.73
CA ALA A 104 -6.49 0.17 2.33
C ALA A 104 -7.87 0.75 2.06
N GLU A 105 -8.74 0.86 3.06
CA GLU A 105 -10.12 1.34 2.90
C GLU A 105 -10.18 2.73 2.26
N LYS A 106 -9.21 3.60 2.56
CA LYS A 106 -9.14 4.94 1.96
C LYS A 106 -8.98 4.93 0.44
N PHE A 107 -8.52 3.82 -0.14
CA PHE A 107 -8.34 3.64 -1.58
C PHE A 107 -9.53 2.91 -2.24
N SER A 108 -10.54 2.54 -1.47
CA SER A 108 -11.73 1.87 -2.01
C SER A 108 -12.47 2.77 -3.00
N SER A 109 -13.13 2.13 -3.97
CA SER A 109 -13.97 2.83 -4.95
C SER A 109 -15.08 3.64 -4.30
N GLY A 110 -15.65 3.17 -3.19
CA GLY A 110 -16.66 3.89 -2.41
C GLY A 110 -16.11 5.20 -1.84
N ASN A 111 -14.99 5.14 -1.11
CA ASN A 111 -14.33 6.34 -0.57
C ASN A 111 -13.86 7.29 -1.66
N PHE A 112 -13.42 6.77 -2.81
CA PHE A 112 -13.09 7.60 -3.96
C PHE A 112 -14.32 8.32 -4.50
N ALA A 113 -15.42 7.62 -4.71
CA ALA A 113 -16.68 8.18 -5.21
C ALA A 113 -17.22 9.29 -4.28
N GLU A 114 -17.26 9.05 -2.96
CA GLU A 114 -17.68 10.06 -1.98
C GLU A 114 -16.80 11.32 -2.02
N ARG A 115 -15.50 11.17 -2.17
CA ARG A 115 -14.58 12.31 -2.26
C ARG A 115 -14.83 13.12 -3.52
N VAL A 116 -15.02 12.47 -4.65
CA VAL A 116 -15.34 13.10 -5.93
C VAL A 116 -16.68 13.84 -5.84
N GLU A 117 -17.72 13.21 -5.29
CA GLU A 117 -19.04 13.80 -5.10
C GLU A 117 -18.95 15.09 -4.25
N LYS A 118 -18.24 15.04 -3.12
CA LYS A 118 -18.02 16.22 -2.27
C LYS A 118 -17.34 17.37 -3.03
N ILE A 119 -16.37 17.05 -3.89
CA ILE A 119 -15.69 18.06 -4.72
C ILE A 119 -16.68 18.70 -5.70
N TYR A 120 -17.50 17.89 -6.39
CA TYR A 120 -18.51 18.42 -7.29
C TYR A 120 -19.54 19.30 -6.57
N GLU A 121 -20.06 18.87 -5.42
CA GLU A 121 -20.98 19.66 -4.62
C GLU A 121 -20.37 21.01 -4.21
N GLN A 122 -19.12 21.02 -3.76
CA GLN A 122 -18.42 22.25 -3.39
C GLN A 122 -18.29 23.21 -4.57
N GLN A 123 -17.92 22.68 -5.76
CA GLN A 123 -17.79 23.50 -6.96
C GLN A 123 -19.15 24.04 -7.43
N ILE A 124 -20.21 23.26 -7.38
CA ILE A 124 -21.57 23.70 -7.72
C ILE A 124 -22.04 24.81 -6.77
N ARG A 125 -21.82 24.65 -5.45
CA ARG A 125 -22.18 25.67 -4.47
C ARG A 125 -21.41 26.98 -4.73
N LYS A 126 -20.10 26.89 -4.98
CA LYS A 126 -19.24 28.03 -5.27
C LYS A 126 -19.73 28.76 -6.54
N TYR A 127 -19.98 28.03 -7.62
CA TYR A 127 -20.49 28.59 -8.88
C TYR A 127 -21.83 29.31 -8.71
N ARG A 128 -22.77 28.72 -7.96
CA ARG A 128 -24.07 29.35 -7.68
C ARG A 128 -23.93 30.64 -6.88
N TYR A 129 -23.04 30.64 -5.90
CA TYR A 129 -22.81 31.81 -5.07
C TYR A 129 -22.17 32.97 -5.88
N GLU A 130 -21.20 32.67 -6.71
CA GLU A 130 -20.50 33.65 -7.54
C GLU A 130 -21.37 34.23 -8.66
N ASN A 131 -22.40 33.53 -9.12
CA ASN A 131 -23.30 33.95 -10.20
C ASN A 131 -24.70 34.33 -9.73
N ALA A 132 -24.95 34.43 -8.43
CA ALA A 132 -26.22 34.87 -7.85
C ALA A 132 -26.26 36.37 -7.50
N ALA A 133 -25.23 37.14 -7.89
CA ALA A 133 -25.10 38.59 -7.64
C ALA A 133 -25.47 39.41 -8.87
#